data_e7abc103bb8f3a2ca938c0c77180d580
#
_entry.id   e7abc103bb8f3a2ca938c0c77180d580
#
_cell.length_a   1.000
_cell.length_b   1.000
_cell.length_c   1.000
_cell.angle_alpha   90.00
_cell.angle_beta   90.00
_cell.angle_gamma   90.00
#
_symmetry.space_group_name_H-M   'P 1'
#
loop_
_entity.id
_entity.type
_entity.pdbx_description
1 polymer ?
#
loop_
_entity_poly.entity_id
_entity_poly.type
_entity_poly.pdbx_seq_one_letter_code
_entity_poly.pdbx_strand_id
1 'polypeptide(L)'
;MTIYTIGHSNVETGKIIEVLRSYGIEAVLDVRSSPYSRHAPQFNREDFAEELALAGIDYIYGGNHLGGKPKDPSCYDENDEDRVLYEEVEKKDWYQRGIEGLLQLATEKWTAVMCAEEDPNHCHRHLLIAQTLLDRDIEVQHIRHKGGESWEEPARRTLEREAEQLGFGDEWT
;
A
#
# COMPACT_ATOMS: atom_id res chain seq x y z
N MET A 1 3.15 4.34 -16.48
CA MET A 1 3.56 3.46 -15.36
C MET A 1 2.35 3.19 -14.52
N THR A 2 2.07 1.93 -14.25
CA THR A 2 0.98 1.48 -13.37
C THR A 2 1.57 0.77 -12.17
N ILE A 3 1.14 1.13 -10.98
CA ILE A 3 1.49 0.45 -9.74
C ILE A 3 0.24 -0.24 -9.21
N TYR A 4 0.37 -1.52 -8.89
CA TYR A 4 -0.72 -2.29 -8.30
C TYR A 4 -0.65 -2.25 -6.77
N THR A 5 -1.78 -2.45 -6.11
CA THR A 5 -1.85 -2.70 -4.68
C THR A 5 -2.69 -3.94 -4.40
N ILE A 6 -2.45 -4.61 -3.31
CA ILE A 6 -3.22 -5.76 -2.85
C ILE A 6 -3.26 -5.80 -1.32
N GLY A 7 -4.38 -6.26 -0.76
CA GLY A 7 -4.48 -6.60 0.65
C GLY A 7 -4.54 -8.12 0.80
N HIS A 8 -3.66 -8.70 1.63
CA HIS A 8 -3.59 -10.16 1.72
C HIS A 8 -4.79 -10.80 2.41
N SER A 9 -5.48 -10.08 3.30
CA SER A 9 -6.59 -10.65 4.09
C SER A 9 -6.14 -11.90 4.89
N ASN A 10 -7.08 -12.77 5.22
CA ASN A 10 -6.77 -14.05 5.88
C ASN A 10 -7.11 -15.23 4.98
N VAL A 11 -6.55 -15.23 3.78
CA VAL A 11 -6.66 -16.33 2.83
C VAL A 11 -5.37 -17.16 2.82
N GLU A 12 -5.37 -18.27 2.13
CA GLU A 12 -4.15 -19.04 1.94
C GLU A 12 -3.14 -18.31 1.05
N THR A 13 -1.85 -18.44 1.33
CA THR A 13 -0.79 -17.80 0.56
C THR A 13 -0.83 -18.16 -0.92
N GLY A 14 -1.16 -19.41 -1.24
CA GLY A 14 -1.30 -19.87 -2.62
C GLY A 14 -2.33 -19.07 -3.43
N LYS A 15 -3.42 -18.61 -2.80
CA LYS A 15 -4.43 -17.78 -3.47
C LYS A 15 -3.90 -16.40 -3.81
N ILE A 16 -3.17 -15.76 -2.89
CA ILE A 16 -2.55 -14.45 -3.15
C ILE A 16 -1.51 -14.57 -4.26
N ILE A 17 -0.68 -15.61 -4.23
CA ILE A 17 0.33 -15.86 -5.25
C ILE A 17 -0.31 -16.08 -6.62
N GLU A 18 -1.39 -16.86 -6.69
CA GLU A 18 -2.15 -17.06 -7.92
C GLU A 18 -2.68 -15.74 -8.48
N VAL A 19 -3.28 -14.90 -7.63
CA VAL A 19 -3.77 -13.57 -8.03
C VAL A 19 -2.61 -12.70 -8.52
N LEU A 20 -1.52 -12.61 -7.78
CA LEU A 20 -0.34 -11.83 -8.18
C LEU A 20 0.19 -12.27 -9.56
N ARG A 21 0.28 -13.57 -9.79
CA ARG A 21 0.70 -14.12 -11.09
C ARG A 21 -0.27 -13.77 -12.21
N SER A 22 -1.56 -13.77 -11.95
CA SER A 22 -2.58 -13.44 -12.95
C SER A 22 -2.47 -11.99 -13.45
N TYR A 23 -1.92 -11.10 -12.62
CA TYR A 23 -1.63 -9.70 -12.98
C TYR A 23 -0.18 -9.49 -13.43
N GLY A 24 0.61 -10.54 -13.56
CA GLY A 24 2.00 -10.44 -14.00
C GLY A 24 2.93 -9.76 -13.00
N ILE A 25 2.58 -9.78 -11.71
CA ILE A 25 3.38 -9.13 -10.66
C ILE A 25 4.70 -9.88 -10.48
N GLU A 26 5.80 -9.13 -10.51
CA GLU A 26 7.17 -9.63 -10.37
C GLU A 26 7.79 -9.28 -9.02
N ALA A 27 7.27 -8.23 -8.35
CA ALA A 27 7.75 -7.81 -7.03
C ALA A 27 6.59 -7.37 -6.14
N VAL A 28 6.67 -7.75 -4.87
CA VAL A 28 5.76 -7.30 -3.81
C VAL A 28 6.54 -6.40 -2.85
N LEU A 29 6.07 -5.17 -2.69
CA LEU A 29 6.56 -4.24 -1.67
C LEU A 29 5.61 -4.29 -0.47
N ASP A 30 6.05 -4.91 0.61
CA ASP A 30 5.29 -5.03 1.86
C ASP A 30 5.37 -3.74 2.66
N VAL A 31 4.24 -3.03 2.77
CA VAL A 31 4.15 -1.74 3.45
C VAL A 31 3.49 -1.82 4.82
N ARG A 32 3.35 -3.01 5.38
CA ARG A 32 2.85 -3.17 6.74
C ARG A 32 3.87 -2.64 7.75
N SER A 33 3.44 -1.84 8.71
CA SER A 33 4.33 -1.37 9.78
C SER A 33 4.84 -2.52 10.64
N SER A 34 4.00 -3.54 10.87
CA SER A 34 4.37 -4.79 11.52
C SER A 34 3.95 -5.95 10.62
N PRO A 35 4.91 -6.64 9.97
CA PRO A 35 4.63 -7.73 9.04
C PRO A 35 4.43 -9.08 9.76
N TYR A 36 3.80 -9.05 10.93
CA TYR A 36 3.52 -10.21 11.76
C TYR A 36 2.11 -10.14 12.31
N SER A 37 1.36 -11.22 12.23
CA SER A 37 -0.02 -11.29 12.71
C SER A 37 -0.34 -12.67 13.28
N ARG A 38 -1.05 -12.70 14.40
CA ARG A 38 -1.61 -13.94 14.96
C ARG A 38 -2.83 -14.42 14.18
N HIS A 39 -3.51 -13.53 13.49
CA HIS A 39 -4.72 -13.84 12.74
C HIS A 39 -4.43 -14.38 11.34
N ALA A 40 -3.30 -14.00 10.75
CA ALA A 40 -2.86 -14.44 9.44
C ALA A 40 -1.35 -14.78 9.45
N PRO A 41 -0.91 -15.78 10.24
CA PRO A 41 0.51 -16.07 10.44
C PRO A 41 1.21 -16.56 9.17
N GLN A 42 0.47 -17.10 8.19
CA GLN A 42 1.00 -17.50 6.88
C GLN A 42 1.60 -16.32 6.10
N PHE A 43 1.18 -15.08 6.42
CA PHE A 43 1.73 -13.85 5.82
C PHE A 43 2.80 -13.19 6.69
N ASN A 44 3.28 -13.83 7.74
CA ASN A 44 4.42 -13.34 8.48
C ASN A 44 5.62 -13.20 7.53
N ARG A 45 6.42 -12.16 7.73
CA ARG A 45 7.44 -11.69 6.78
C ARG A 45 8.30 -12.80 6.19
N GLU A 46 8.92 -13.61 7.03
CA GLU A 46 9.87 -14.63 6.58
C GLU A 46 9.17 -15.76 5.80
N ASP A 47 8.03 -16.21 6.30
CA ASP A 47 7.25 -17.30 5.68
C ASP A 47 6.72 -16.87 4.31
N PHE A 48 6.15 -15.66 4.24
CA PHE A 48 5.59 -15.16 2.98
C PHE A 48 6.68 -14.81 1.95
N ALA A 49 7.80 -14.26 2.40
CA ALA A 49 8.95 -14.00 1.53
C ALA A 49 9.48 -15.30 0.89
N GLU A 50 9.54 -16.39 1.65
CA GLU A 50 9.94 -17.70 1.14
C GLU A 50 8.95 -18.24 0.09
N GLU A 51 7.65 -18.16 0.38
CA GLU A 51 6.62 -18.60 -0.57
C GLU A 51 6.64 -17.79 -1.86
N LEU A 52 6.84 -16.47 -1.79
CA LEU A 52 6.99 -15.62 -2.96
C LEU A 52 8.25 -15.96 -3.77
N ALA A 53 9.38 -16.22 -3.09
CA ALA A 53 10.62 -16.61 -3.74
C ALA A 53 10.45 -17.92 -4.52
N LEU A 54 9.77 -18.93 -3.95
CA LEU A 54 9.43 -20.17 -4.63
C LEU A 54 8.56 -19.97 -5.87
N ALA A 55 7.75 -18.90 -5.86
CA ALA A 55 6.90 -18.51 -6.98
C ALA A 55 7.61 -17.62 -8.02
N GLY A 56 8.87 -17.24 -7.79
CA GLY A 56 9.64 -16.36 -8.64
C GLY A 56 9.25 -14.87 -8.51
N ILE A 57 8.64 -14.48 -7.40
CA ILE A 57 8.26 -13.10 -7.09
C ILE A 57 9.18 -12.54 -6.00
N ASP A 58 9.76 -11.37 -6.24
CA ASP A 58 10.61 -10.72 -5.27
C ASP A 58 9.77 -10.16 -4.11
N TYR A 59 10.29 -10.32 -2.90
CA TYR A 59 9.73 -9.69 -1.70
C TYR A 59 10.66 -8.59 -1.20
N ILE A 60 10.12 -7.39 -1.04
CA ILE A 60 10.84 -6.24 -0.48
C ILE A 60 10.03 -5.71 0.72
N TYR A 61 10.69 -5.53 1.85
CA TYR A 61 10.06 -4.90 3.01
C TYR A 61 10.24 -3.39 2.95
N GLY A 62 9.13 -2.66 2.88
CA GLY A 62 9.09 -1.20 2.82
C GLY A 62 8.36 -0.54 3.98
N GLY A 63 7.97 -1.30 5.01
CA GLY A 63 7.14 -0.80 6.11
C GLY A 63 7.80 0.27 6.99
N ASN A 64 9.14 0.33 7.02
CA ASN A 64 9.87 1.37 7.76
C ASN A 64 9.70 2.77 7.15
N HIS A 65 9.47 2.83 5.84
CA HIS A 65 9.30 4.10 5.10
C HIS A 65 7.84 4.36 4.73
N LEU A 66 7.09 3.31 4.43
CA LEU A 66 5.75 3.39 3.85
C LEU A 66 4.67 2.76 4.74
N GLY A 67 4.98 2.45 5.99
CA GLY A 67 4.02 1.87 6.93
C GLY A 67 2.93 2.85 7.36
N GLY A 68 1.75 2.32 7.66
CA GLY A 68 0.61 3.11 8.11
C GLY A 68 0.66 3.57 9.56
N LYS A 69 1.64 3.06 10.33
CA LYS A 69 1.87 3.44 11.74
C LYS A 69 3.33 3.84 11.94
N PRO A 70 3.72 5.03 11.49
CA PRO A 70 5.10 5.50 11.61
C PRO A 70 5.51 5.65 13.09
N LYS A 71 6.80 5.54 13.35
CA LYS A 71 7.37 5.70 14.70
C LYS A 71 7.56 7.17 15.11
N ASP A 72 7.50 8.09 14.15
CA ASP A 72 7.65 9.51 14.38
C ASP A 72 6.39 10.09 15.04
N PRO A 73 6.46 10.55 16.31
CA PRO A 73 5.29 11.04 17.02
C PRO A 73 4.70 12.32 16.41
N SER A 74 5.44 13.08 15.60
CA SER A 74 4.94 14.26 14.92
C SER A 74 3.94 13.94 13.80
N CYS A 75 3.82 12.66 13.41
CA CYS A 75 2.84 12.18 12.46
C CYS A 75 1.47 11.87 13.06
N TYR A 76 1.28 12.09 14.34
CA TYR A 76 0.04 11.77 15.05
C TYR A 76 -0.68 13.02 15.54
N ASP A 77 -2.00 12.90 15.69
CA ASP A 77 -2.82 13.95 16.27
C ASP A 77 -2.44 14.19 17.75
N GLU A 78 -2.32 15.46 18.16
CA GLU A 78 -1.97 15.82 19.53
C GLU A 78 -3.02 15.35 20.57
N ASN A 79 -4.27 15.20 20.13
CA ASN A 79 -5.40 14.80 20.97
C ASN A 79 -5.76 13.32 20.83
N ASP A 80 -5.18 12.61 19.88
CA ASP A 80 -5.42 11.19 19.59
C ASP A 80 -4.15 10.53 19.07
N GLU A 81 -3.43 9.87 19.96
CA GLU A 81 -2.16 9.20 19.66
C GLU A 81 -2.29 7.99 18.69
N ASP A 82 -3.51 7.52 18.46
CA ASP A 82 -3.77 6.45 17.50
C ASP A 82 -4.12 6.97 16.10
N ARG A 83 -4.38 8.28 15.98
CA ARG A 83 -4.72 8.91 14.71
C ARG A 83 -3.49 9.42 13.98
N VAL A 84 -3.16 8.77 12.87
CA VAL A 84 -2.08 9.20 11.97
C VAL A 84 -2.57 10.34 11.08
N LEU A 85 -1.79 11.41 11.01
CA LEU A 85 -2.00 12.53 10.11
C LEU A 85 -1.22 12.29 8.82
N TYR A 86 -1.87 11.80 7.79
CA TYR A 86 -1.20 11.43 6.53
C TYR A 86 -0.54 12.63 5.84
N GLU A 87 -1.10 13.82 5.95
CA GLU A 87 -0.49 15.05 5.48
C GLU A 87 0.87 15.35 6.14
N GLU A 88 1.04 14.99 7.41
CA GLU A 88 2.32 15.13 8.11
C GLU A 88 3.32 14.04 7.68
N VAL A 89 2.85 12.82 7.44
CA VAL A 89 3.68 11.74 6.92
C VAL A 89 4.25 12.11 5.54
N GLU A 90 3.45 12.67 4.67
CA GLU A 90 3.86 13.06 3.31
C GLU A 90 4.99 14.10 3.29
N LYS A 91 5.09 14.92 4.31
CA LYS A 91 6.16 15.94 4.44
C LYS A 91 7.51 15.35 4.88
N LYS A 92 7.54 14.10 5.34
CA LYS A 92 8.75 13.48 5.89
C LYS A 92 9.69 12.99 4.79
N ASP A 93 10.98 13.28 4.94
CA ASP A 93 12.01 12.85 3.99
C ASP A 93 12.08 11.31 3.91
N TRP A 94 11.93 10.60 5.03
CA TRP A 94 11.96 9.14 5.02
C TRP A 94 10.79 8.55 4.24
N TYR A 95 9.61 9.16 4.29
CA TYR A 95 8.46 8.74 3.49
C TYR A 95 8.69 9.00 2.01
N GLN A 96 9.16 10.19 1.65
CA GLN A 96 9.45 10.54 0.25
C GLN A 96 10.54 9.64 -0.35
N ARG A 97 11.56 9.26 0.42
CA ARG A 97 12.53 8.25 0.00
C ARG A 97 11.90 6.88 -0.24
N GLY A 98 10.95 6.48 0.57
CA GLY A 98 10.16 5.26 0.36
C GLY A 98 9.38 5.29 -0.95
N ILE A 99 8.74 6.41 -1.27
CA ILE A 99 8.06 6.63 -2.54
C ILE A 99 9.04 6.56 -3.72
N GLU A 100 10.19 7.24 -3.63
CA GLU A 100 11.22 7.17 -4.68
C GLU A 100 11.71 5.72 -4.89
N GLY A 101 11.91 4.97 -3.81
CA GLY A 101 12.28 3.56 -3.90
C GLY A 101 11.21 2.70 -4.58
N LEU A 102 9.93 2.96 -4.29
CA LEU A 102 8.81 2.31 -4.97
C LEU A 102 8.79 2.63 -6.46
N LEU A 103 8.98 3.89 -6.82
CA LEU A 103 9.02 4.32 -8.22
C LEU A 103 10.19 3.68 -8.97
N GLN A 104 11.37 3.62 -8.36
CA GLN A 104 12.53 2.96 -8.94
C GLN A 104 12.25 1.47 -9.18
N LEU A 105 11.69 0.76 -8.19
CA LEU A 105 11.31 -0.63 -8.32
C LEU A 105 10.31 -0.84 -9.46
N ALA A 106 9.31 0.02 -9.57
CA ALA A 106 8.27 -0.06 -10.58
C ALA A 106 8.75 0.25 -12.00
N THR A 107 9.90 0.91 -12.18
CA THR A 107 10.54 1.05 -13.50
C THR A 107 11.17 -0.26 -13.99
N GLU A 108 11.53 -1.14 -13.08
CA GLU A 108 12.23 -2.39 -13.38
C GLU A 108 11.31 -3.60 -13.40
N LYS A 109 10.26 -3.60 -12.56
CA LYS A 109 9.38 -4.76 -12.32
C LYS A 109 7.93 -4.35 -12.19
N TRP A 110 7.03 -5.20 -12.66
CA TRP A 110 5.62 -5.09 -12.31
C TRP A 110 5.45 -5.27 -10.80
N THR A 111 5.05 -4.23 -10.13
CA THR A 111 5.09 -4.13 -8.68
C THR A 111 3.70 -4.01 -8.07
N ALA A 112 3.47 -4.77 -6.99
CA ALA A 112 2.31 -4.62 -6.14
C ALA A 112 2.74 -4.18 -4.73
N VAL A 113 2.13 -3.10 -4.24
CA VAL A 113 2.21 -2.67 -2.85
C VAL A 113 1.24 -3.51 -2.03
N MET A 114 1.70 -4.14 -0.95
CA MET A 114 0.86 -5.05 -0.16
C MET A 114 0.68 -4.55 1.28
N CYS A 115 -0.56 -4.62 1.74
CA CYS A 115 -0.97 -4.44 3.13
C CYS A 115 -1.85 -5.62 3.58
N ALA A 116 -2.36 -5.59 4.80
CA ALA A 116 -3.21 -6.66 5.34
C ALA A 116 -4.66 -6.57 4.89
N GLU A 117 -5.22 -5.35 4.83
CA GLU A 117 -6.61 -5.10 4.52
C GLU A 117 -6.96 -5.37 3.05
N GLU A 118 -7.95 -6.21 2.79
CA GLU A 118 -8.41 -6.47 1.42
C GLU A 118 -9.08 -5.23 0.82
N ASP A 119 -9.98 -4.57 1.57
CA ASP A 119 -10.61 -3.33 1.13
C ASP A 119 -9.63 -2.15 1.24
N PRO A 120 -9.25 -1.50 0.13
CA PRO A 120 -8.31 -0.38 0.16
C PRO A 120 -8.87 0.89 0.81
N ASN A 121 -10.19 1.06 0.87
CA ASN A 121 -10.82 2.31 1.31
C ASN A 121 -10.54 2.68 2.78
N HIS A 122 -10.14 1.73 3.59
CA HIS A 122 -9.81 1.91 5.00
C HIS A 122 -8.33 1.62 5.29
N CYS A 123 -7.48 1.62 4.28
CA CYS A 123 -6.07 1.26 4.37
C CYS A 123 -5.17 2.39 3.89
N HIS A 124 -4.03 2.57 4.56
CA HIS A 124 -3.04 3.58 4.18
C HIS A 124 -2.46 3.38 2.77
N ARG A 125 -2.52 2.17 2.21
CA ARG A 125 -2.12 1.96 0.82
C ARG A 125 -2.98 2.75 -0.16
N HIS A 126 -4.25 3.04 0.17
CA HIS A 126 -5.11 3.94 -0.59
C HIS A 126 -5.08 5.37 -0.06
N LEU A 127 -5.29 5.55 1.25
CA LEU A 127 -5.47 6.86 1.87
C LEU A 127 -4.18 7.70 1.91
N LEU A 128 -3.03 7.07 1.81
CA LEU A 128 -1.72 7.72 1.85
C LEU A 128 -0.92 7.44 0.57
N ILE A 129 -0.51 6.20 0.33
CA ILE A 129 0.43 5.85 -0.74
C ILE A 129 -0.17 6.12 -2.12
N ALA A 130 -1.37 5.60 -2.39
CA ALA A 130 -2.02 5.82 -3.69
C ALA A 130 -2.30 7.30 -3.94
N GLN A 131 -2.69 8.06 -2.91
CA GLN A 131 -2.91 9.49 -3.04
C GLN A 131 -1.63 10.24 -3.44
N THR A 132 -0.50 9.92 -2.81
CA THR A 132 0.81 10.48 -3.18
C THR A 132 1.19 10.15 -4.63
N LEU A 133 0.94 8.91 -5.06
CA LEU A 133 1.23 8.48 -6.43
C LEU A 133 0.33 9.18 -7.46
N LEU A 134 -0.97 9.31 -7.17
CA LEU A 134 -1.92 10.03 -8.02
C LEU A 134 -1.54 11.51 -8.17
N ASP A 135 -1.05 12.15 -7.11
CA ASP A 135 -0.55 13.54 -7.16
C ASP A 135 0.69 13.69 -8.04
N ARG A 136 1.39 12.60 -8.33
CA ARG A 136 2.52 12.52 -9.27
C ARG A 136 2.11 12.02 -10.66
N ASP A 137 0.82 11.97 -10.96
CA ASP A 137 0.25 11.47 -12.23
C ASP A 137 0.60 10.00 -12.54
N ILE A 138 0.74 9.18 -11.48
CA ILE A 138 1.00 7.76 -11.59
C ILE A 138 -0.30 6.99 -11.40
N GLU A 139 -0.60 6.10 -12.35
CA GLU A 139 -1.77 5.24 -12.28
C GLU A 139 -1.60 4.18 -11.19
N VAL A 140 -2.63 4.01 -10.37
CA VAL A 140 -2.68 3.00 -9.32
C VAL A 140 -3.93 2.14 -9.51
N GLN A 141 -3.75 0.83 -9.53
CA GLN A 141 -4.83 -0.15 -9.61
C GLN A 141 -4.85 -1.00 -8.34
N HIS A 142 -5.98 -1.01 -7.66
CA HIS A 142 -6.20 -1.88 -6.52
C HIS A 142 -6.65 -3.25 -6.98
N ILE A 143 -5.84 -4.28 -6.73
CA ILE A 143 -6.25 -5.66 -6.93
C ILE A 143 -7.14 -6.06 -5.76
N ARG A 144 -8.37 -6.43 -6.07
CA ARG A 144 -9.36 -6.91 -5.14
C ARG A 144 -9.53 -8.42 -5.30
N HIS A 145 -9.83 -9.11 -4.21
CA HIS A 145 -10.12 -10.54 -4.25
C HIS A 145 -11.13 -10.93 -3.18
N LYS A 146 -12.12 -11.73 -3.55
CA LYS A 146 -13.15 -12.21 -2.63
C LYS A 146 -13.84 -13.44 -3.22
N GLY A 147 -14.05 -14.46 -2.39
CA GLY A 147 -14.81 -15.64 -2.80
C GLY A 147 -14.21 -16.41 -3.98
N GLY A 148 -12.89 -16.38 -4.15
CA GLY A 148 -12.20 -17.05 -5.25
C GLY A 148 -12.13 -16.23 -6.55
N GLU A 149 -12.73 -15.05 -6.56
CA GLU A 149 -12.67 -14.11 -7.69
C GLU A 149 -11.65 -13.01 -7.43
N SER A 150 -11.10 -12.44 -8.49
CA SER A 150 -10.25 -11.24 -8.43
C SER A 150 -10.62 -10.26 -9.53
N TRP A 151 -10.47 -8.99 -9.22
CA TRP A 151 -10.68 -7.88 -10.16
C TRP A 151 -9.78 -6.71 -9.78
N GLU A 152 -9.66 -5.74 -10.66
CA GLU A 152 -8.94 -4.50 -10.39
C GLU A 152 -9.87 -3.30 -10.36
N GLU A 153 -9.57 -2.35 -9.50
CA GLU A 153 -10.27 -1.07 -9.39
C GLU A 153 -9.26 0.06 -9.47
N PRO A 154 -9.47 1.09 -10.32
CA PRO A 154 -8.59 2.24 -10.34
C PRO A 154 -8.67 2.99 -9.02
N ALA A 155 -7.52 3.32 -8.44
CA ALA A 155 -7.48 4.23 -7.31
C ALA A 155 -7.92 5.62 -7.74
N ARG A 156 -8.71 6.28 -6.90
CA ARG A 156 -9.20 7.64 -7.14
C ARG A 156 -8.75 8.55 -6.01
N ARG A 157 -8.62 9.83 -6.30
CA ARG A 157 -8.38 10.82 -5.24
C ARG A 157 -9.53 10.81 -4.24
N THR A 158 -9.20 11.01 -2.97
CA THR A 158 -10.23 11.24 -1.95
C THR A 158 -10.92 12.58 -2.20
N LEU A 159 -12.16 12.72 -1.72
CA LEU A 159 -12.92 13.97 -1.90
C LEU A 159 -12.19 15.20 -1.36
N GLU A 160 -11.48 15.07 -0.24
CA GLU A 160 -10.66 16.14 0.33
C GLU A 160 -9.58 16.60 -0.63
N ARG A 161 -8.84 15.66 -1.23
CA ARG A 161 -7.78 15.98 -2.20
C ARG A 161 -8.31 16.49 -3.54
N GLU A 162 -9.47 16.03 -3.97
CA GLU A 162 -10.13 16.63 -5.14
C GLU A 162 -10.51 18.07 -4.90
N ALA A 163 -11.05 18.38 -3.72
CA ALA A 163 -11.43 19.74 -3.33
C ALA A 163 -10.21 20.67 -3.29
N GLU A 164 -9.08 20.23 -2.71
CA GLU A 164 -7.83 20.98 -2.69
C GLU A 164 -7.32 21.28 -4.11
N GLN A 165 -7.33 20.27 -4.99
CA GLN A 165 -6.88 20.44 -6.38
C GLN A 165 -7.74 21.43 -7.16
N LEU A 166 -9.05 21.51 -6.86
CA LEU A 166 -9.99 22.42 -7.48
C LEU A 166 -10.00 23.82 -6.83
N GLY A 167 -9.23 24.02 -5.75
CA GLY A 167 -9.15 25.28 -5.02
C GLY A 167 -10.32 25.53 -4.05
N PHE A 168 -11.05 24.48 -3.69
CA PHE A 168 -12.19 24.56 -2.76
C PHE A 168 -11.85 24.02 -1.35
N GLY A 169 -10.58 23.77 -1.05
CA GLY A 169 -10.16 23.11 0.18
C GLY A 169 -10.65 23.75 1.49
N ASP A 170 -10.77 25.07 1.51
CA ASP A 170 -11.19 25.83 2.71
C ASP A 170 -12.70 25.95 2.86
N GLU A 171 -13.48 25.63 1.84
CA GLU A 171 -14.95 25.79 1.86
C GLU A 171 -15.70 24.53 2.30
N TRP A 172 -15.01 23.38 2.36
CA TRP A 172 -15.62 22.08 2.67
C TRP A 172 -15.23 21.53 4.05
N THR A 173 -14.37 22.22 4.77
CA THR A 173 -14.00 21.92 6.15
C THR A 173 -14.75 22.80 7.12
#